data_d25b4cd543a61a4ea64ba90846263ec2
#
_entry.id   d25b4cd543a61a4ea64ba90846263ec2
#
_cell.length_a   1.000
_cell.length_b   1.000
_cell.length_c   1.000
_cell.angle_alpha   90.00
_cell.angle_beta   90.00
_cell.angle_gamma   90.00
#
_symmetry.space_group_name_H-M   'P 1'
#
loop_
_entity.id
_entity.type
_entity.pdbx_description
1 polymer ?
#
loop_
_entity_poly.entity_id
_entity_poly.type
_entity_poly.pdbx_seq_one_letter_code
_entity_poly.pdbx_strand_id
1 'polypeptide(L)'
;MTCKNPPKKPAQGFIITILLLCIMLGMLCAVGLGIYALSLDSTVREKFEGKRWAIPAKVYSRPLELYTGASLSKADVLAELQLLHYRRQENYDGAGAYTEKNGELYIHTRGFVFADETERSQVLKLQFQGNNISDLASTQANSSGIVRLEPLVIGGIYPKHNEDRVLMQLKEAPKYLEAALLSTEDKNFYHHYGVSIRGTLRAMLVNVTSG
;
A
#
# COMPACT_ATOMS: atom_id res chain seq x y z
N MET A 1 -41.61 64.93 -55.72
CA MET A 1 -42.08 64.24 -54.47
C MET A 1 -41.29 62.98 -54.31
N THR A 2 -40.24 62.99 -53.48
CA THR A 2 -39.39 61.87 -53.20
C THR A 2 -39.84 61.21 -51.89
N CYS A 3 -40.44 60.03 -51.97
CA CYS A 3 -40.77 59.19 -50.83
C CYS A 3 -39.52 58.70 -50.17
N LYS A 4 -39.20 59.20 -49.02
CA LYS A 4 -38.12 58.79 -48.16
C LYS A 4 -38.59 57.57 -47.31
N ASN A 5 -38.14 56.35 -47.66
CA ASN A 5 -38.42 55.19 -46.85
C ASN A 5 -37.81 55.32 -45.45
N PRO A 6 -38.55 55.02 -44.41
CA PRO A 6 -38.00 55.04 -43.03
C PRO A 6 -36.94 53.96 -42.86
N PRO A 7 -35.87 54.20 -42.08
CA PRO A 7 -34.82 53.20 -41.83
C PRO A 7 -35.42 52.02 -41.07
N LYS A 8 -35.25 50.82 -41.63
CA LYS A 8 -35.53 49.55 -40.94
C LYS A 8 -34.70 49.51 -39.66
N LYS A 9 -35.33 49.53 -38.49
CA LYS A 9 -34.67 49.22 -37.22
C LYS A 9 -34.23 47.78 -37.29
N PRO A 10 -32.94 47.51 -37.32
CA PRO A 10 -32.52 46.16 -37.44
C PRO A 10 -32.48 45.50 -36.08
N ALA A 11 -32.93 44.29 -36.03
CA ALA A 11 -32.27 43.15 -35.41
C ALA A 11 -31.87 43.19 -33.92
N GLN A 12 -32.18 44.24 -33.13
CA GLN A 12 -31.88 44.21 -31.69
C GLN A 12 -32.63 43.08 -30.98
N GLY A 13 -33.90 42.86 -31.32
CA GLY A 13 -34.67 41.72 -30.79
C GLY A 13 -34.09 40.37 -31.18
N PHE A 14 -33.63 40.21 -32.41
CA PHE A 14 -33.03 38.96 -32.91
C PHE A 14 -31.70 38.65 -32.25
N ILE A 15 -30.83 39.64 -32.03
CA ILE A 15 -29.55 39.48 -31.33
C ILE A 15 -29.77 39.11 -29.86
N ILE A 16 -30.74 39.77 -29.18
CA ILE A 16 -31.09 39.45 -27.80
C ILE A 16 -31.63 38.02 -27.70
N THR A 17 -32.48 37.59 -28.63
CA THR A 17 -33.02 36.23 -28.64
C THR A 17 -31.91 35.20 -28.81
N ILE A 18 -30.97 35.42 -29.73
CA ILE A 18 -29.81 34.53 -29.91
C ILE A 18 -28.96 34.49 -28.65
N LEU A 19 -28.71 35.65 -28.02
CA LEU A 19 -27.91 35.72 -26.79
C LEU A 19 -28.57 34.93 -25.65
N LEU A 20 -29.88 35.08 -25.48
CA LEU A 20 -30.65 34.33 -24.48
C LEU A 20 -30.62 32.81 -24.75
N LEU A 21 -30.73 32.43 -26.03
CA LEU A 21 -30.67 31.04 -26.45
C LEU A 21 -29.27 30.41 -26.19
N CYS A 22 -28.21 31.18 -26.47
CA CYS A 22 -26.82 30.76 -26.12
C CYS A 22 -26.61 30.65 -24.61
N ILE A 23 -27.15 31.58 -23.81
CA ILE A 23 -27.05 31.51 -22.34
C ILE A 23 -27.82 30.29 -21.81
N MET A 24 -29.05 30.06 -22.32
CA MET A 24 -29.84 28.89 -21.93
C MET A 24 -29.14 27.58 -22.30
N LEU A 25 -28.59 27.50 -23.51
CA LEU A 25 -27.79 26.31 -23.92
C LEU A 25 -26.54 26.12 -23.07
N GLY A 26 -25.82 27.22 -22.76
CA GLY A 26 -24.68 27.20 -21.87
C GLY A 26 -25.02 26.71 -20.46
N MET A 27 -26.17 27.18 -19.93
CA MET A 27 -26.65 26.73 -18.63
C MET A 27 -27.05 25.24 -18.63
N LEU A 28 -27.69 24.77 -19.70
CA LEU A 28 -28.08 23.39 -19.88
C LEU A 28 -26.82 22.49 -19.96
N CYS A 29 -25.80 22.92 -20.70
CA CYS A 29 -24.50 22.22 -20.76
C CYS A 29 -23.81 22.21 -19.39
N ALA A 30 -23.81 23.29 -18.65
CA ALA A 30 -23.22 23.37 -17.32
C ALA A 30 -23.89 22.42 -16.32
N VAL A 31 -25.25 22.34 -16.36
CA VAL A 31 -26.01 21.39 -15.52
C VAL A 31 -25.68 19.94 -15.92
N GLY A 32 -25.65 19.65 -17.22
CA GLY A 32 -25.29 18.31 -17.73
C GLY A 32 -23.88 17.88 -17.30
N LEU A 33 -22.91 18.79 -17.42
CA LEU A 33 -21.54 18.55 -16.94
C LEU A 33 -21.48 18.38 -15.42
N GLY A 34 -22.26 19.12 -14.66
CA GLY A 34 -22.36 18.97 -13.20
C GLY A 34 -22.90 17.61 -12.79
N ILE A 35 -23.98 17.15 -13.42
CA ILE A 35 -24.55 15.81 -13.18
C ILE A 35 -23.54 14.72 -13.56
N TYR A 36 -22.86 14.87 -14.70
CA TYR A 36 -21.83 13.94 -15.14
C TYR A 36 -20.65 13.87 -14.15
N ALA A 37 -20.19 15.01 -13.66
CA ALA A 37 -19.12 15.08 -12.67
C ALA A 37 -19.50 14.38 -11.35
N LEU A 38 -20.74 14.58 -10.87
CA LEU A 38 -21.25 13.89 -9.67
C LEU A 38 -21.35 12.38 -9.88
N SER A 39 -21.82 11.94 -11.05
CA SER A 39 -21.86 10.50 -11.41
C SER A 39 -20.46 9.90 -11.48
N LEU A 40 -19.49 10.65 -12.00
CA LEU A 40 -18.11 10.21 -12.07
C LEU A 40 -17.46 10.12 -10.68
N ASP A 41 -17.73 11.08 -9.79
CA ASP A 41 -17.27 11.07 -8.41
C ASP A 41 -17.77 9.82 -7.67
N SER A 42 -19.05 9.47 -7.80
CA SER A 42 -19.61 8.27 -7.18
C SER A 42 -18.93 6.99 -7.70
N THR A 43 -18.71 6.92 -9.02
CA THR A 43 -18.05 5.76 -9.65
C THR A 43 -16.59 5.63 -9.21
N VAL A 44 -15.87 6.75 -9.09
CA VAL A 44 -14.48 6.76 -8.62
C VAL A 44 -14.43 6.33 -7.16
N ARG A 45 -15.28 6.87 -6.30
CA ARG A 45 -15.36 6.48 -4.87
C ARG A 45 -15.67 5.00 -4.71
N GLU A 46 -16.68 4.49 -5.42
CA GLU A 46 -17.03 3.06 -5.37
C GLU A 46 -15.86 2.17 -5.80
N LYS A 47 -15.13 2.54 -6.85
CA LYS A 47 -13.95 1.79 -7.31
C LYS A 47 -12.77 1.90 -6.35
N PHE A 48 -12.56 3.02 -5.69
CA PHE A 48 -11.48 3.22 -4.73
C PHE A 48 -11.80 2.62 -3.35
N GLU A 49 -13.02 2.81 -2.86
CA GLU A 49 -13.44 2.31 -1.54
C GLU A 49 -13.89 0.85 -1.58
N GLY A 50 -14.53 0.41 -2.67
CA GLY A 50 -15.05 -0.96 -2.84
C GLY A 50 -13.99 -1.99 -3.21
N LYS A 51 -12.95 -1.62 -3.93
CA LYS A 51 -11.82 -2.50 -4.19
C LYS A 51 -10.75 -2.29 -3.11
N ARG A 52 -11.03 -2.74 -1.91
CA ARG A 52 -9.94 -3.08 -0.99
C ARG A 52 -9.02 -4.00 -1.78
N TRP A 53 -7.79 -3.56 -1.93
CA TRP A 53 -6.73 -4.25 -2.65
C TRP A 53 -6.81 -5.73 -2.30
N ALA A 54 -6.95 -6.60 -3.31
CA ALA A 54 -6.89 -8.03 -3.06
C ALA A 54 -5.49 -8.33 -2.53
N ILE A 55 -5.39 -8.43 -1.21
CA ILE A 55 -4.13 -8.76 -0.53
C ILE A 55 -3.84 -10.21 -0.93
N PRO A 56 -2.65 -10.51 -1.47
CA PRO A 56 -2.30 -11.88 -1.79
C PRO A 56 -2.37 -12.72 -0.52
N ALA A 57 -3.03 -13.87 -0.60
CA ALA A 57 -3.03 -14.83 0.49
C ALA A 57 -1.66 -15.51 0.52
N LYS A 58 -0.99 -15.47 1.67
CA LYS A 58 0.29 -16.15 1.89
C LYS A 58 0.05 -17.55 2.44
N VAL A 59 0.75 -18.52 1.90
CA VAL A 59 0.77 -19.90 2.40
C VAL A 59 2.04 -20.08 3.20
N TYR A 60 1.89 -20.55 4.41
CA TYR A 60 2.98 -20.73 5.36
C TYR A 60 3.29 -22.21 5.60
N SER A 61 4.54 -22.51 5.92
CA SER A 61 4.95 -23.81 6.45
C SER A 61 4.40 -24.01 7.87
N ARG A 62 4.62 -25.19 8.42
CA ARG A 62 4.43 -25.42 9.85
C ARG A 62 5.49 -24.60 10.63
N PRO A 63 5.10 -23.83 11.67
CA PRO A 63 6.05 -23.14 12.51
C PRO A 63 6.94 -24.14 13.28
N LEU A 64 8.18 -23.76 13.56
CA LEU A 64 9.05 -24.53 14.45
C LEU A 64 8.69 -24.22 15.90
N GLU A 65 8.35 -25.25 16.65
CA GLU A 65 8.02 -25.17 18.07
C GLU A 65 9.25 -25.46 18.92
N LEU A 66 9.62 -24.53 19.78
CA LEU A 66 10.75 -24.61 20.68
C LEU A 66 10.23 -24.79 22.12
N TYR A 67 10.65 -25.87 22.77
CA TYR A 67 10.32 -26.15 24.17
C TYR A 67 11.39 -27.05 24.79
N THR A 68 11.50 -27.04 26.12
CA THR A 68 12.41 -27.89 26.84
C THR A 68 12.03 -29.36 26.63
N GLY A 69 12.98 -30.19 26.19
CA GLY A 69 12.77 -31.60 25.84
C GLY A 69 12.45 -31.86 24.36
N ALA A 70 12.30 -30.82 23.52
CA ALA A 70 12.10 -31.00 22.08
C ALA A 70 13.26 -31.75 21.44
N SER A 71 12.92 -32.73 20.59
CA SER A 71 13.92 -33.51 19.81
C SER A 71 14.41 -32.68 18.62
N LEU A 72 15.18 -31.67 18.91
CA LEU A 72 15.77 -30.73 17.95
C LEU A 72 17.25 -30.56 18.28
N SER A 73 18.11 -30.86 17.33
CA SER A 73 19.52 -30.54 17.46
C SER A 73 19.77 -29.04 17.25
N LYS A 74 20.91 -28.54 17.71
CA LYS A 74 21.36 -27.20 17.43
C LYS A 74 21.44 -26.92 15.93
N ALA A 75 21.87 -27.93 15.14
CA ALA A 75 21.99 -27.82 13.70
C ALA A 75 20.61 -27.64 13.03
N ASP A 76 19.59 -28.34 13.51
CA ASP A 76 18.22 -28.20 12.98
C ASP A 76 17.66 -26.79 13.22
N VAL A 77 17.85 -26.24 14.44
CA VAL A 77 17.45 -24.90 14.78
C VAL A 77 18.20 -23.85 13.92
N LEU A 78 19.51 -24.01 13.76
CA LEU A 78 20.30 -23.12 12.93
C LEU A 78 19.88 -23.16 11.44
N ALA A 79 19.55 -24.36 10.93
CA ALA A 79 19.05 -24.51 9.57
C ALA A 79 17.72 -23.77 9.37
N GLU A 80 16.79 -23.87 10.34
CA GLU A 80 15.53 -23.13 10.30
C GLU A 80 15.76 -21.62 10.37
N LEU A 81 16.66 -21.14 11.25
CA LEU A 81 17.01 -19.72 11.32
C LEU A 81 17.60 -19.20 10.00
N GLN A 82 18.36 -20.01 9.28
CA GLN A 82 18.89 -19.67 7.95
C GLN A 82 17.75 -19.57 6.91
N LEU A 83 16.82 -20.51 6.89
CA LEU A 83 15.64 -20.47 6.01
C LEU A 83 14.78 -19.25 6.27
N LEU A 84 14.64 -18.84 7.53
CA LEU A 84 13.93 -17.64 7.97
C LEU A 84 14.77 -16.36 7.80
N HIS A 85 15.97 -16.43 7.22
CA HIS A 85 16.87 -15.29 7.01
C HIS A 85 17.21 -14.52 8.31
N TYR A 86 17.44 -15.25 9.40
CA TYR A 86 18.00 -14.67 10.61
C TYR A 86 19.48 -14.34 10.41
N ARG A 87 19.91 -13.23 11.00
CA ARG A 87 21.29 -12.75 10.87
C ARG A 87 22.10 -13.16 12.10
N ARG A 88 23.26 -13.78 11.88
CA ARG A 88 24.22 -14.00 12.94
C ARG A 88 24.88 -12.68 13.30
N GLN A 89 24.83 -12.27 14.56
CA GLN A 89 25.41 -11.03 15.08
C GLN A 89 26.07 -11.30 16.43
N GLU A 90 27.13 -10.56 16.76
CA GLU A 90 27.78 -10.68 18.08
C GLU A 90 26.82 -10.26 19.21
N ASN A 91 26.09 -9.19 18.98
CA ASN A 91 25.01 -8.75 19.83
C ASN A 91 23.70 -9.02 19.07
N TYR A 92 22.82 -9.80 19.66
CA TYR A 92 21.49 -10.15 19.09
C TYR A 92 20.52 -8.95 19.20
N ASP A 93 21.02 -7.76 18.85
CA ASP A 93 20.25 -6.52 18.88
C ASP A 93 19.26 -6.48 17.70
N GLY A 94 17.98 -6.53 18.04
CA GLY A 94 16.88 -6.46 17.08
C GLY A 94 16.36 -7.83 16.64
N ALA A 95 15.05 -7.82 16.33
CA ALA A 95 14.34 -9.01 15.90
C ALA A 95 14.92 -9.61 14.60
N GLY A 96 15.03 -10.95 14.54
CA GLY A 96 15.62 -11.66 13.43
C GLY A 96 17.16 -11.76 13.50
N ALA A 97 17.73 -11.64 14.70
CA ALA A 97 19.14 -11.86 14.95
C ALA A 97 19.37 -13.05 15.88
N TYR A 98 20.52 -13.69 15.77
CA TYR A 98 20.94 -14.73 16.71
C TYR A 98 22.45 -14.68 16.95
N THR A 99 22.88 -15.22 18.07
CA THR A 99 24.29 -15.38 18.42
C THR A 99 24.53 -16.68 19.17
N GLU A 100 25.77 -17.14 19.13
CA GLU A 100 26.26 -18.28 19.91
C GLU A 100 27.28 -17.80 20.91
N LYS A 101 27.04 -18.02 22.20
CA LYS A 101 27.96 -17.66 23.28
C LYS A 101 28.02 -18.80 24.31
N ASN A 102 29.21 -19.23 24.68
CA ASN A 102 29.42 -20.25 25.72
C ASN A 102 28.69 -21.59 25.49
N GLY A 103 28.50 -21.98 24.22
CA GLY A 103 27.75 -23.19 23.87
C GLY A 103 26.24 -23.04 23.81
N GLU A 104 25.71 -21.90 24.23
CA GLU A 104 24.30 -21.56 24.20
C GLU A 104 23.94 -20.77 22.93
N LEU A 105 22.70 -20.92 22.47
CA LEU A 105 22.15 -20.21 21.34
C LEU A 105 21.15 -19.14 21.84
N TYR A 106 21.42 -17.90 21.49
CA TYR A 106 20.54 -16.77 21.79
C TYR A 106 19.84 -16.34 20.50
N ILE A 107 18.51 -16.24 20.52
CA ILE A 107 17.70 -15.88 19.36
C ILE A 107 16.79 -14.70 19.75
N HIS A 108 16.86 -13.62 19.01
CA HIS A 108 15.87 -12.55 19.11
C HIS A 108 14.79 -12.78 18.04
N THR A 109 13.66 -13.37 18.46
CA THR A 109 12.58 -13.78 17.57
C THR A 109 11.88 -12.59 16.97
N ARG A 110 11.27 -12.77 15.80
CA ARG A 110 10.29 -11.83 15.25
C ARG A 110 8.91 -12.16 15.82
N GLY A 111 8.08 -11.14 15.99
CA GLY A 111 6.69 -11.38 16.34
C GLY A 111 5.91 -11.94 15.15
N PHE A 112 4.90 -12.78 15.42
CA PHE A 112 4.01 -13.32 14.41
C PHE A 112 2.60 -13.50 14.95
N VAL A 113 1.59 -13.18 14.12
CA VAL A 113 0.17 -13.36 14.45
C VAL A 113 -0.28 -14.68 13.87
N PHE A 114 -0.40 -15.69 14.72
CA PHE A 114 -0.99 -16.97 14.38
C PHE A 114 -2.53 -16.88 14.43
N ALA A 115 -3.20 -17.91 13.93
CA ALA A 115 -4.67 -17.95 13.97
C ALA A 115 -5.24 -18.10 15.39
N ASP A 116 -4.48 -18.72 16.29
CA ASP A 116 -4.84 -19.03 17.68
C ASP A 116 -4.31 -18.00 18.68
N GLU A 117 -3.10 -17.48 18.46
CA GLU A 117 -2.48 -16.50 19.37
C GLU A 117 -1.45 -15.61 18.65
N THR A 118 -1.00 -14.57 19.33
CA THR A 118 0.04 -13.66 18.84
C THR A 118 1.32 -13.89 19.62
N GLU A 119 2.35 -14.38 18.93
CA GLU A 119 3.71 -14.43 19.46
C GLU A 119 4.36 -13.06 19.34
N ARG A 120 4.85 -12.53 20.43
CA ARG A 120 5.61 -11.27 20.44
C ARG A 120 7.08 -11.53 20.20
N SER A 121 7.77 -10.52 19.66
CA SER A 121 9.23 -10.55 19.58
C SER A 121 9.84 -10.67 20.98
N GLN A 122 10.74 -11.63 21.16
CA GLN A 122 11.34 -11.93 22.46
C GLN A 122 12.74 -12.52 22.28
N VAL A 123 13.55 -12.49 23.34
CA VAL A 123 14.85 -13.15 23.34
C VAL A 123 14.74 -14.50 24.00
N LEU A 124 15.18 -15.52 23.26
CA LEU A 124 15.27 -16.89 23.71
C LEU A 124 16.73 -17.24 23.99
N LYS A 125 16.95 -18.02 25.03
CA LYS A 125 18.21 -18.69 25.33
C LYS A 125 17.97 -20.17 25.30
N LEU A 126 18.69 -20.89 24.43
CA LEU A 126 18.57 -22.32 24.22
C LEU A 126 19.86 -23.01 24.63
N GLN A 127 19.73 -24.10 25.40
CA GLN A 127 20.80 -25.03 25.70
C GLN A 127 20.47 -26.37 25.04
N PHE A 128 21.49 -27.07 24.57
CA PHE A 128 21.33 -28.33 23.86
C PHE A 128 22.14 -29.45 24.53
N GLN A 129 21.56 -30.63 24.58
CA GLN A 129 22.23 -31.84 25.00
C GLN A 129 22.00 -32.92 23.95
N GLY A 130 23.03 -33.19 23.15
CA GLY A 130 22.88 -34.06 21.99
C GLY A 130 21.92 -33.49 20.97
N ASN A 131 20.88 -34.24 20.64
CA ASN A 131 19.85 -33.85 19.69
C ASN A 131 18.58 -33.28 20.33
N ASN A 132 18.66 -32.85 21.58
CA ASN A 132 17.49 -32.31 22.30
C ASN A 132 17.78 -30.91 22.85
N ILE A 133 16.74 -30.11 22.96
CA ILE A 133 16.76 -28.85 23.72
C ILE A 133 16.70 -29.22 25.21
N SER A 134 17.79 -29.04 25.95
CA SER A 134 17.85 -29.34 27.39
C SER A 134 17.22 -28.27 28.25
N ASP A 135 17.31 -27.00 27.83
CA ASP A 135 16.73 -25.89 28.53
C ASP A 135 16.34 -24.77 27.57
N LEU A 136 15.21 -24.10 27.83
CA LEU A 136 14.72 -22.95 27.11
C LEU A 136 14.32 -21.87 28.11
N ALA A 137 15.03 -20.75 28.09
CA ALA A 137 14.65 -19.52 28.82
C ALA A 137 14.21 -18.44 27.85
N SER A 138 13.14 -17.73 28.22
CA SER A 138 12.55 -16.64 27.44
C SER A 138 12.47 -15.36 28.25
N THR A 139 12.60 -14.20 27.60
CA THR A 139 12.36 -12.89 28.25
C THR A 139 10.88 -12.61 28.51
N GLN A 140 10.00 -13.37 27.87
CA GLN A 140 8.55 -13.31 28.12
C GLN A 140 8.10 -14.65 28.70
N ALA A 141 7.40 -14.60 29.84
CA ALA A 141 6.82 -15.81 30.44
C ALA A 141 5.61 -16.23 29.59
N ASN A 142 5.79 -17.26 28.76
CA ASN A 142 4.68 -17.93 28.11
C ASN A 142 4.11 -18.98 29.08
N SER A 143 2.81 -18.95 29.28
CA SER A 143 2.10 -19.90 30.16
C SER A 143 2.21 -21.37 29.68
N SER A 144 2.45 -21.58 28.40
CA SER A 144 2.56 -22.89 27.77
C SER A 144 3.98 -23.49 27.78
N GLY A 145 5.01 -22.67 28.02
CA GLY A 145 6.41 -23.11 27.92
C GLY A 145 6.85 -23.47 26.49
N ILE A 146 6.00 -23.25 25.50
CA ILE A 146 6.27 -23.47 24.08
C ILE A 146 6.40 -22.10 23.39
N VAL A 147 7.45 -21.92 22.59
CA VAL A 147 7.65 -20.72 21.77
C VAL A 147 7.67 -21.15 20.31
N ARG A 148 6.87 -20.51 19.49
CA ARG A 148 6.84 -20.74 18.04
C ARG A 148 7.63 -19.67 17.32
N LEU A 149 8.53 -20.09 16.42
CA LEU A 149 9.13 -19.18 15.47
C LEU A 149 8.12 -18.85 14.37
N GLU A 150 8.29 -17.69 13.73
CA GLU A 150 7.47 -17.36 12.57
C GLU A 150 7.63 -18.44 11.48
N PRO A 151 6.52 -18.82 10.80
CA PRO A 151 6.59 -19.84 9.77
C PRO A 151 7.19 -19.28 8.47
N LEU A 152 7.88 -20.15 7.71
CA LEU A 152 8.38 -19.80 6.38
C LEU A 152 7.22 -19.59 5.40
N VAL A 153 7.27 -18.53 4.60
CA VAL A 153 6.36 -18.34 3.47
C VAL A 153 6.78 -19.30 2.35
N ILE A 154 5.94 -20.29 2.06
CA ILE A 154 6.19 -21.32 1.04
C ILE A 154 5.51 -21.02 -0.30
N GLY A 155 4.58 -20.08 -0.32
CA GLY A 155 3.87 -19.67 -1.53
C GLY A 155 2.93 -18.52 -1.28
N GLY A 156 2.38 -17.98 -2.37
CA GLY A 156 1.38 -16.95 -2.35
C GLY A 156 0.33 -17.19 -3.42
N ILE A 157 -0.93 -16.88 -3.10
CA ILE A 157 -2.03 -16.85 -4.07
C ILE A 157 -2.18 -15.40 -4.47
N TYR A 158 -1.66 -15.05 -5.63
CA TYR A 158 -1.68 -13.68 -6.13
C TYR A 158 -2.96 -13.42 -6.94
N PRO A 159 -3.57 -12.23 -6.83
CA PRO A 159 -4.60 -11.82 -7.77
C PRO A 159 -4.02 -11.73 -9.19
N LYS A 160 -4.88 -11.61 -10.20
CA LYS A 160 -4.59 -11.72 -11.65
C LYS A 160 -3.32 -11.01 -12.19
N HIS A 161 -2.68 -10.15 -11.42
CA HIS A 161 -1.53 -9.35 -11.85
C HIS A 161 -0.18 -9.80 -11.27
N ASN A 162 -0.11 -10.92 -10.53
CA ASN A 162 1.13 -11.45 -9.92
C ASN A 162 1.95 -10.41 -9.12
N GLU A 163 1.29 -9.39 -8.56
CA GLU A 163 1.96 -8.35 -7.78
C GLU A 163 1.83 -8.67 -6.28
N ASP A 164 2.95 -8.66 -5.59
CA ASP A 164 2.98 -8.71 -4.12
C ASP A 164 2.80 -7.28 -3.58
N ARG A 165 1.62 -7.00 -3.03
CA ARG A 165 1.28 -5.69 -2.48
C ARG A 165 1.21 -5.76 -0.97
N VAL A 166 2.09 -5.02 -0.33
CA VAL A 166 2.07 -4.84 1.12
C VAL A 166 1.37 -3.53 1.42
N LEU A 167 0.25 -3.61 2.15
CA LEU A 167 -0.44 -2.40 2.61
C LEU A 167 0.39 -1.75 3.70
N MET A 168 0.70 -0.48 3.51
CA MET A 168 1.38 0.34 4.51
C MET A 168 0.62 1.66 4.70
N GLN A 169 0.69 2.21 5.90
CA GLN A 169 0.15 3.53 6.15
C GLN A 169 1.14 4.59 5.65
N LEU A 170 0.62 5.73 5.18
CA LEU A 170 1.47 6.82 4.67
C LEU A 170 2.55 7.26 5.68
N LYS A 171 2.23 7.25 6.97
CA LYS A 171 3.18 7.57 8.06
C LYS A 171 4.35 6.58 8.19
N GLU A 172 4.21 5.36 7.65
CA GLU A 172 5.22 4.30 7.65
C GLU A 172 6.11 4.37 6.41
N ALA A 173 5.69 5.17 5.41
CA ALA A 173 6.44 5.35 4.19
C ALA A 173 7.75 6.10 4.46
N PRO A 174 8.84 5.78 3.74
CA PRO A 174 10.08 6.53 3.81
C PRO A 174 9.84 8.02 3.57
N LYS A 175 10.47 8.87 4.39
CA LYS A 175 10.27 10.33 4.42
C LYS A 175 10.31 11.04 3.07
N TYR A 176 11.10 10.52 2.13
CA TYR A 176 11.30 11.16 0.81
C TYR A 176 10.49 10.48 -0.31
N LEU A 177 9.74 9.39 -0.02
CA LEU A 177 9.02 8.63 -1.05
C LEU A 177 7.93 9.47 -1.69
N GLU A 178 7.12 10.17 -0.89
CA GLU A 178 6.06 11.05 -1.36
C GLU A 178 6.61 12.16 -2.26
N ALA A 179 7.65 12.86 -1.80
CA ALA A 179 8.28 13.92 -2.57
C ALA A 179 8.89 13.42 -3.89
N ALA A 180 9.49 12.23 -3.89
CA ALA A 180 10.04 11.61 -5.10
C ALA A 180 8.93 11.27 -6.11
N LEU A 181 7.84 10.66 -5.67
CA LEU A 181 6.68 10.36 -6.50
C LEU A 181 6.06 11.62 -7.10
N LEU A 182 5.76 12.61 -6.27
CA LEU A 182 5.16 13.86 -6.73
C LEU A 182 6.07 14.63 -7.69
N SER A 183 7.38 14.62 -7.47
CA SER A 183 8.32 15.29 -8.37
C SER A 183 8.38 14.65 -9.76
N THR A 184 8.08 13.35 -9.86
CA THR A 184 8.11 12.59 -11.11
C THR A 184 6.77 12.62 -11.83
N GLU A 185 5.69 12.41 -11.09
CA GLU A 185 4.33 12.29 -11.66
C GLU A 185 3.67 13.65 -11.85
N ASP A 186 3.70 14.51 -10.83
CA ASP A 186 3.07 15.82 -10.88
C ASP A 186 3.67 16.81 -9.89
N LYS A 187 4.65 17.58 -10.33
CA LYS A 187 5.32 18.60 -9.52
C LYS A 187 4.39 19.65 -8.89
N ASN A 188 3.22 19.86 -9.50
CA ASN A 188 2.25 20.87 -9.09
C ASN A 188 1.05 20.28 -8.38
N PHE A 189 1.13 19.02 -7.92
CA PHE A 189 0.03 18.28 -7.30
C PHE A 189 -0.74 19.10 -6.25
N TYR A 190 -0.04 19.81 -5.38
CA TYR A 190 -0.65 20.65 -4.33
C TYR A 190 -1.13 22.02 -4.80
N HIS A 191 -0.92 22.39 -6.09
CA HIS A 191 -1.27 23.70 -6.64
C HIS A 191 -2.50 23.68 -7.54
N HIS A 192 -3.17 22.53 -7.69
CA HIS A 192 -4.41 22.41 -8.45
C HIS A 192 -5.34 21.36 -7.84
N TYR A 193 -6.61 21.43 -8.20
CA TYR A 193 -7.68 20.54 -7.71
C TYR A 193 -7.90 19.36 -8.68
N GLY A 194 -6.86 18.57 -8.96
CA GLY A 194 -6.94 17.40 -9.84
C GLY A 194 -6.83 17.69 -11.34
N VAL A 195 -7.02 18.94 -11.78
CA VAL A 195 -6.87 19.35 -13.18
C VAL A 195 -5.90 20.52 -13.29
N SER A 196 -4.82 20.33 -14.00
CA SER A 196 -3.87 21.40 -14.32
C SER A 196 -4.27 22.07 -15.63
N ILE A 197 -4.89 23.26 -15.59
CA ILE A 197 -5.29 24.02 -16.77
C ILE A 197 -4.10 24.24 -17.71
N ARG A 198 -2.93 24.57 -17.15
CA ARG A 198 -1.70 24.77 -17.91
C ARG A 198 -1.23 23.50 -18.60
N GLY A 199 -1.29 22.35 -17.92
CA GLY A 199 -0.94 21.03 -18.46
C GLY A 199 -1.91 20.62 -19.56
N THR A 200 -3.21 20.83 -19.37
CA THR A 200 -4.26 20.51 -20.35
C THR A 200 -4.12 21.35 -21.63
N LEU A 201 -3.90 22.67 -21.48
CA LEU A 201 -3.66 23.54 -22.64
C LEU A 201 -2.38 23.16 -23.41
N ARG A 202 -1.31 22.81 -22.69
CA ARG A 202 -0.08 22.34 -23.31
C ARG A 202 -0.31 21.04 -24.09
N ALA A 203 -0.99 20.06 -23.50
CA ALA A 203 -1.31 18.80 -24.15
C ALA A 203 -2.19 19.01 -25.39
N MET A 204 -3.18 19.91 -25.32
CA MET A 204 -4.02 20.26 -26.46
C MET A 204 -3.20 20.89 -27.60
N LEU A 205 -2.29 21.82 -27.29
CA LEU A 205 -1.40 22.43 -28.29
C LEU A 205 -0.49 21.38 -28.93
N VAL A 206 0.11 20.49 -28.14
CA VAL A 206 0.97 19.42 -28.67
C VAL A 206 0.19 18.49 -29.60
N ASN A 207 -1.02 18.07 -29.20
CA ASN A 207 -1.85 17.20 -30.02
C ASN A 207 -2.27 17.84 -31.35
N VAL A 208 -2.55 19.17 -31.35
CA VAL A 208 -2.90 19.90 -32.56
C VAL A 208 -1.70 20.12 -33.48
N THR A 209 -0.49 20.28 -32.91
CA THR A 209 0.74 20.52 -33.71
C THR A 209 1.47 19.26 -34.15
N SER A 210 1.19 18.11 -33.51
CA SER A 210 1.86 16.83 -33.79
C SER A 210 0.97 15.84 -34.56
N GLY A 211 -0.30 16.16 -34.81
CA GLY A 211 -1.22 15.42 -35.70
C GLY A 211 -1.15 16.00 -37.07
#